data_04bfd53b9a73eb5f81e520d87ffd6847
#
_entry.id   04bfd53b9a73eb5f81e520d87ffd6847
#
_cell.length_a   1.000
_cell.length_b   1.000
_cell.length_c   1.000
_cell.angle_alpha   90.00
_cell.angle_beta   90.00
_cell.angle_gamma   90.00
#
_symmetry.space_group_name_H-M   'P 1'
#
loop_
_entity.id
_entity.type
_entity.pdbx_description
1 polymer ?
#
loop_
_entity_poly.entity_id
_entity_poly.type
_entity_poly.pdbx_seq_one_letter_code
_entity_poly.pdbx_strand_id
1 'polypeptide(L)'
;MFDLNRFIEDCDNRIGQKNNHKAVMDILSKAIESPNQLFDQFGEPTQGGIQKIYQSDKFSILNVVWTPNMSIMPHNHNMWAAIGVYSGREDNIFWRRLDNKENGKIEAAGAKSLETFDAVPLGSDIIHSVINPTNKFTCALHIYGGDFFEADKSSWEPDTLEEQQYEVEQSHKTFHEANKRAEIKV
;
A
#
# COMPACT_ATOMS: atom_id res chain seq x y z
N MET A 1 6.04 -13.25 20.02
CA MET A 1 6.63 -13.42 18.66
C MET A 1 5.48 -13.31 17.67
N PHE A 2 5.65 -12.56 16.58
CA PHE A 2 4.66 -12.48 15.51
C PHE A 2 4.58 -13.85 14.79
N ASP A 3 3.38 -14.38 14.67
CA ASP A 3 3.12 -15.66 14.01
C ASP A 3 2.41 -15.35 12.68
N LEU A 4 3.14 -15.44 11.59
CA LEU A 4 2.65 -15.12 10.25
C LEU A 4 1.50 -16.05 9.81
N ASN A 5 1.59 -17.34 10.10
CA ASN A 5 0.55 -18.29 9.71
C ASN A 5 -0.75 -17.99 10.44
N ARG A 6 -0.67 -17.72 11.73
CA ARG A 6 -1.83 -17.31 12.52
C ARG A 6 -2.42 -15.99 12.05
N PHE A 7 -1.57 -15.01 11.70
CA PHE A 7 -2.04 -13.72 11.14
C PHE A 7 -2.84 -13.92 9.85
N ILE A 8 -2.35 -14.79 8.95
CA ILE A 8 -3.06 -15.13 7.70
C ILE A 8 -4.38 -15.85 8.00
N GLU A 9 -4.39 -16.84 8.90
CA GLU A 9 -5.61 -17.56 9.31
C GLU A 9 -6.65 -16.64 9.94
N ASP A 10 -6.23 -15.74 10.82
CA ASP A 10 -7.12 -14.76 11.45
C ASP A 10 -7.75 -13.83 10.41
N CYS A 11 -6.98 -13.38 9.41
CA CYS A 11 -7.49 -12.60 8.28
C CYS A 11 -8.50 -13.41 7.45
N ASP A 12 -8.18 -14.65 7.05
CA ASP A 12 -9.08 -15.48 6.24
C ASP A 12 -10.41 -15.75 6.94
N ASN A 13 -10.37 -16.09 8.24
CA ASN A 13 -11.55 -16.31 9.04
C ASN A 13 -12.45 -15.07 9.13
N ARG A 14 -11.87 -13.88 9.29
CA ARG A 14 -12.63 -12.64 9.40
C ARG A 14 -13.21 -12.20 8.06
N ILE A 15 -12.43 -12.30 6.99
CA ILE A 15 -12.88 -12.00 5.62
C ILE A 15 -13.98 -12.97 5.19
N GLY A 16 -13.88 -14.26 5.54
CA GLY A 16 -14.92 -15.25 5.28
C GLY A 16 -16.26 -14.95 5.94
N GLN A 17 -16.26 -14.26 7.10
CA GLN A 17 -17.47 -13.84 7.80
C GLN A 17 -18.06 -12.55 7.21
N LYS A 18 -17.22 -11.62 6.84
CA LYS A 18 -17.62 -10.29 6.37
C LYS A 18 -16.53 -9.70 5.47
N ASN A 19 -16.71 -9.87 4.18
CA ASN A 19 -15.73 -9.41 3.18
C ASN A 19 -15.70 -7.88 3.07
N ASN A 20 -14.99 -7.23 3.99
CA ASN A 20 -14.65 -5.83 3.89
C ASN A 20 -13.43 -5.48 4.76
N HIS A 21 -12.85 -4.31 4.49
CA HIS A 21 -11.66 -3.81 5.20
C HIS A 21 -11.81 -3.77 6.74
N LYS A 22 -13.03 -3.53 7.26
CA LYS A 22 -13.27 -3.46 8.71
C LYS A 22 -13.06 -4.80 9.42
N ALA A 23 -13.20 -5.91 8.69
CA ALA A 23 -13.02 -7.24 9.25
C ALA A 23 -11.59 -7.49 9.74
N VAL A 24 -10.61 -6.88 9.07
CA VAL A 24 -9.17 -7.11 9.32
C VAL A 24 -8.50 -5.97 10.07
N MET A 25 -9.17 -4.83 10.30
CA MET A 25 -8.55 -3.65 10.93
C MET A 25 -7.98 -3.94 12.32
N ASP A 26 -8.72 -4.65 13.18
CA ASP A 26 -8.25 -4.97 14.54
C ASP A 26 -7.02 -5.91 14.50
N ILE A 27 -7.01 -6.84 13.54
CA ILE A 27 -5.91 -7.80 13.36
C ILE A 27 -4.67 -7.04 12.88
N LEU A 28 -4.82 -6.16 11.89
CA LEU A 28 -3.75 -5.36 11.34
C LEU A 28 -3.19 -4.38 12.38
N SER A 29 -4.06 -3.64 13.08
CA SER A 29 -3.65 -2.69 14.13
C SER A 29 -2.84 -3.38 15.21
N LYS A 30 -3.28 -4.57 15.66
CA LYS A 30 -2.53 -5.35 16.64
C LYS A 30 -1.17 -5.84 16.12
N ALA A 31 -1.09 -6.22 14.85
CA ALA A 31 0.16 -6.68 14.26
C ALA A 31 1.22 -5.57 14.23
N ILE A 32 0.84 -4.35 13.87
CA ILE A 32 1.76 -3.22 13.74
C ILE A 32 2.19 -2.61 15.07
N GLU A 33 1.56 -2.95 16.21
CA GLU A 33 1.97 -2.52 17.55
C GLU A 33 3.35 -3.06 17.98
N SER A 34 3.87 -4.06 17.26
CA SER A 34 5.13 -4.72 17.59
C SER A 34 6.11 -4.70 16.41
N PRO A 35 6.66 -3.53 16.01
CA PRO A 35 7.55 -3.40 14.85
C PRO A 35 8.74 -4.36 14.87
N ASN A 36 9.38 -4.54 16.03
CA ASN A 36 10.53 -5.43 16.15
C ASN A 36 10.21 -6.88 15.75
N GLN A 37 9.01 -7.36 16.07
CA GLN A 37 8.59 -8.69 15.67
C GLN A 37 8.32 -8.80 14.16
N LEU A 38 7.91 -7.70 13.52
CA LEU A 38 7.76 -7.63 12.06
C LEU A 38 9.13 -7.54 11.38
N PHE A 39 10.09 -6.83 11.96
CA PHE A 39 11.48 -6.84 11.48
C PHE A 39 12.15 -8.20 11.67
N ASP A 40 11.89 -8.91 12.77
CA ASP A 40 12.35 -10.29 12.96
C ASP A 40 11.78 -11.23 11.88
N GLN A 41 10.54 -10.98 11.43
CA GLN A 41 9.87 -11.79 10.41
C GLN A 41 10.27 -11.44 8.97
N PHE A 42 10.39 -10.15 8.64
CA PHE A 42 10.57 -9.67 7.27
C PHE A 42 11.96 -9.13 6.98
N GLY A 43 12.78 -8.94 8.01
CA GLY A 43 14.10 -8.31 7.94
C GLY A 43 14.06 -6.79 8.08
N GLU A 44 15.18 -6.21 8.50
CA GLU A 44 15.39 -4.76 8.44
C GLU A 44 15.47 -4.30 6.99
N PRO A 45 14.82 -3.18 6.62
CA PRO A 45 14.78 -2.73 5.24
C PRO A 45 16.15 -2.21 4.79
N THR A 46 16.65 -2.74 3.68
CA THR A 46 17.86 -2.26 3.01
C THR A 46 17.58 -1.63 1.65
N GLN A 47 16.39 -1.86 1.12
CA GLN A 47 15.88 -1.29 -0.13
C GLN A 47 14.35 -1.23 -0.10
N GLY A 48 13.79 -0.33 -0.90
CA GLY A 48 12.34 -0.27 -1.11
C GLY A 48 11.86 -1.35 -2.06
N GLY A 49 10.62 -1.77 -1.88
CA GLY A 49 9.99 -2.79 -2.72
C GLY A 49 8.68 -3.32 -2.14
N ILE A 50 8.07 -4.23 -2.87
CA ILE A 50 6.83 -4.91 -2.51
C ILE A 50 7.14 -6.40 -2.35
N GLN A 51 6.99 -6.90 -1.13
CA GLN A 51 7.13 -8.32 -0.82
C GLN A 51 5.73 -8.96 -0.71
N LYS A 52 5.45 -9.92 -1.58
CA LYS A 52 4.25 -10.73 -1.49
C LYS A 52 4.33 -11.67 -0.30
N ILE A 53 3.42 -11.52 0.67
CA ILE A 53 3.32 -12.36 1.87
C ILE A 53 2.29 -13.46 1.65
N TYR A 54 1.14 -13.10 1.10
CA TYR A 54 0.05 -14.05 0.83
C TYR A 54 -0.74 -13.61 -0.40
N GLN A 55 -1.26 -14.57 -1.16
CA GLN A 55 -2.11 -14.35 -2.32
C GLN A 55 -3.16 -15.46 -2.42
N SER A 56 -4.40 -15.05 -2.61
CA SER A 56 -5.52 -15.91 -2.96
C SER A 56 -6.61 -15.10 -3.68
N ASP A 57 -7.62 -15.76 -4.21
CA ASP A 57 -8.78 -15.09 -4.81
C ASP A 57 -9.58 -14.25 -3.81
N LYS A 58 -9.46 -14.53 -2.50
CA LYS A 58 -10.21 -13.82 -1.46
C LYS A 58 -9.49 -12.57 -0.96
N PHE A 59 -8.17 -12.64 -0.80
CA PHE A 59 -7.36 -11.54 -0.29
C PHE A 59 -5.87 -11.73 -0.57
N SER A 60 -5.16 -10.63 -0.53
CA SER A 60 -3.68 -10.60 -0.63
C SER A 60 -3.10 -9.80 0.53
N ILE A 61 -1.90 -10.20 0.99
CA ILE A 61 -1.12 -9.47 1.99
C ILE A 61 0.24 -9.13 1.40
N LEU A 62 0.61 -7.87 1.51
CA LEU A 62 1.91 -7.36 1.07
C LEU A 62 2.65 -6.71 2.25
N ASN A 63 3.96 -6.90 2.30
CA ASN A 63 4.85 -6.03 3.05
C ASN A 63 5.46 -5.03 2.08
N VAL A 64 5.17 -3.75 2.26
CA VAL A 64 5.62 -2.67 1.39
C VAL A 64 6.66 -1.85 2.12
N VAL A 65 7.81 -1.67 1.48
CA VAL A 65 8.90 -0.83 1.98
C VAL A 65 9.07 0.36 1.04
N TRP A 66 8.74 1.55 1.52
CA TRP A 66 8.91 2.79 0.77
C TRP A 66 10.32 3.34 0.97
N THR A 67 11.05 3.52 -0.13
CA THR A 67 12.38 4.15 -0.11
C THR A 67 12.29 5.59 0.42
N PRO A 68 13.32 6.13 1.09
CA PRO A 68 13.38 7.54 1.49
C PRO A 68 13.06 8.50 0.35
N ASN A 69 12.17 9.47 0.59
CA ASN A 69 11.74 10.50 -0.36
C ASN A 69 11.15 9.95 -1.68
N MET A 70 10.60 8.74 -1.63
CA MET A 70 9.94 8.11 -2.76
C MET A 70 8.49 8.55 -2.86
N SER A 71 7.98 8.65 -4.08
CA SER A 71 6.54 8.77 -4.37
C SER A 71 6.13 7.76 -5.43
N ILE A 72 4.87 7.32 -5.38
CA ILE A 72 4.24 6.52 -6.44
C ILE A 72 3.03 7.28 -7.00
N MET A 73 2.82 7.14 -8.33
CA MET A 73 1.76 7.83 -9.04
C MET A 73 0.37 7.51 -8.48
N PRO A 74 -0.64 8.34 -8.77
CA PRO A 74 -2.02 8.02 -8.45
C PRO A 74 -2.44 6.71 -9.10
N HIS A 75 -3.08 5.85 -8.33
CA HIS A 75 -3.56 4.54 -8.78
C HIS A 75 -4.76 4.10 -7.94
N ASN A 76 -5.51 3.15 -8.45
CA ASN A 76 -6.55 2.44 -7.70
C ASN A 76 -6.18 0.96 -7.54
N HIS A 77 -6.95 0.29 -6.72
CA HIS A 77 -6.81 -1.16 -6.53
C HIS A 77 -8.02 -1.94 -7.07
N ASN A 78 -9.16 -1.24 -7.30
CA ASN A 78 -10.48 -1.81 -7.61
C ASN A 78 -10.94 -2.87 -6.60
N MET A 79 -10.41 -2.77 -5.38
CA MET A 79 -10.76 -3.59 -4.22
C MET A 79 -10.49 -2.80 -2.95
N TRP A 80 -11.15 -3.17 -1.85
CA TRP A 80 -10.85 -2.55 -0.56
C TRP A 80 -9.42 -2.89 -0.10
N ALA A 81 -8.84 -2.00 0.68
CA ALA A 81 -7.57 -2.24 1.34
C ALA A 81 -7.60 -1.84 2.82
N ALA A 82 -6.70 -2.41 3.60
CA ALA A 82 -6.34 -1.98 4.92
C ALA A 82 -4.81 -1.81 4.97
N ILE A 83 -4.35 -0.62 5.32
CA ILE A 83 -2.94 -0.25 5.35
C ILE A 83 -2.56 0.02 6.80
N GLY A 84 -1.47 -0.58 7.28
CA GLY A 84 -0.93 -0.35 8.62
C GLY A 84 0.57 -0.10 8.58
N VAL A 85 0.99 1.08 9.06
CA VAL A 85 2.40 1.48 9.10
C VAL A 85 3.04 0.99 10.39
N TYR A 86 4.07 0.15 10.29
CA TYR A 86 4.80 -0.33 11.47
C TYR A 86 6.15 0.35 11.67
N SER A 87 6.63 1.13 10.68
CA SER A 87 7.81 1.98 10.83
C SER A 87 7.78 3.13 9.83
N GLY A 88 8.13 4.33 10.27
CA GLY A 88 8.24 5.52 9.43
C GLY A 88 6.91 6.24 9.22
N ARG A 89 6.74 6.83 8.04
CA ARG A 89 5.57 7.64 7.68
C ARG A 89 5.20 7.46 6.22
N GLU A 90 3.92 7.29 5.96
CA GLU A 90 3.31 7.21 4.64
C GLU A 90 2.26 8.31 4.50
N ASP A 91 2.46 9.26 3.58
CA ASP A 91 1.49 10.28 3.25
C ASP A 91 0.67 9.83 2.03
N ASN A 92 -0.63 9.75 2.19
CA ASN A 92 -1.58 9.42 1.15
C ASN A 92 -2.26 10.69 0.64
N ILE A 93 -2.22 10.94 -0.67
CA ILE A 93 -3.05 11.93 -1.33
C ILE A 93 -4.19 11.18 -2.00
N PHE A 94 -5.42 11.55 -1.67
CA PHE A 94 -6.62 10.98 -2.26
C PHE A 94 -7.07 11.83 -3.44
N TRP A 95 -7.55 11.15 -4.48
CA TRP A 95 -7.98 11.74 -5.72
C TRP A 95 -9.43 11.35 -6.01
N ARG A 96 -10.13 12.18 -6.77
CA ARG A 96 -11.46 11.87 -7.30
C ARG A 96 -11.50 12.11 -8.80
N ARG A 97 -12.32 11.34 -9.49
CA ARG A 97 -12.56 11.55 -10.92
C ARG A 97 -13.29 12.86 -11.14
N LEU A 98 -12.93 13.57 -12.21
CA LEU A 98 -13.66 14.74 -12.68
C LEU A 98 -14.86 14.28 -13.50
N ASP A 99 -16.04 14.85 -13.16
CA ASP A 99 -17.26 14.58 -13.90
C ASP A 99 -17.14 15.07 -15.35
N ASN A 100 -17.62 14.26 -16.30
CA ASN A 100 -17.70 14.57 -17.72
C ASN A 100 -16.38 15.00 -18.40
N LYS A 101 -15.23 14.57 -17.89
CA LYS A 101 -13.94 14.78 -18.54
C LYS A 101 -13.55 13.56 -19.38
N GLU A 102 -13.11 13.84 -20.61
CA GLU A 102 -12.45 12.85 -21.43
C GLU A 102 -11.15 12.39 -20.75
N ASN A 103 -10.73 11.14 -21.03
CA ASN A 103 -9.51 10.53 -20.50
C ASN A 103 -9.50 10.27 -18.98
N GLY A 104 -10.65 10.23 -18.31
CA GLY A 104 -10.76 9.82 -16.90
C GLY A 104 -9.95 10.69 -15.93
N LYS A 105 -9.73 11.97 -16.22
CA LYS A 105 -8.92 12.89 -15.38
C LYS A 105 -9.39 12.95 -13.94
N ILE A 106 -8.44 13.17 -13.05
CA ILE A 106 -8.62 13.27 -11.61
C ILE A 106 -8.17 14.63 -11.06
N GLU A 107 -8.64 14.95 -9.87
CA GLU A 107 -8.16 16.08 -9.07
C GLU A 107 -7.95 15.67 -7.62
N ALA A 108 -7.10 16.38 -6.88
CA ALA A 108 -6.87 16.12 -5.47
C ALA A 108 -8.14 16.36 -4.66
N ALA A 109 -8.50 15.40 -3.78
CA ALA A 109 -9.71 15.43 -2.96
C ALA A 109 -9.41 15.49 -1.46
N GLY A 110 -8.20 15.16 -1.05
CA GLY A 110 -7.77 15.18 0.35
C GLY A 110 -6.42 14.51 0.54
N ALA A 111 -5.96 14.50 1.78
CA ALA A 111 -4.73 13.82 2.14
C ALA A 111 -4.81 13.29 3.58
N LYS A 112 -4.04 12.24 3.86
CA LYS A 112 -3.86 11.70 5.20
C LYS A 112 -2.45 11.19 5.38
N SER A 113 -1.80 11.63 6.45
CA SER A 113 -0.52 11.06 6.89
C SER A 113 -0.79 9.88 7.82
N LEU A 114 -0.04 8.81 7.62
CA LEU A 114 0.02 7.66 8.49
C LEU A 114 1.42 7.57 9.08
N GLU A 115 1.51 7.60 10.38
CA GLU A 115 2.74 7.41 11.12
C GLU A 115 2.84 5.99 11.68
N THR A 116 3.96 5.65 12.29
CA THR A 116 4.13 4.36 12.96
C THR A 116 2.97 4.10 13.92
N PHE A 117 2.34 2.92 13.83
CA PHE A 117 1.16 2.44 14.53
C PHE A 117 -0.18 2.93 13.97
N ASP A 118 -0.18 3.78 12.95
CA ASP A 118 -1.43 4.14 12.28
C ASP A 118 -1.89 3.06 11.33
N ALA A 119 -3.21 2.85 11.30
CA ALA A 119 -3.87 2.00 10.32
C ALA A 119 -5.08 2.71 9.71
N VAL A 120 -5.32 2.47 8.41
CA VAL A 120 -6.43 3.07 7.67
C VAL A 120 -7.11 2.06 6.77
N PRO A 121 -8.45 2.03 6.75
CA PRO A 121 -9.20 1.32 5.73
C PRO A 121 -9.37 2.18 4.47
N LEU A 122 -9.26 1.57 3.29
CA LEU A 122 -9.56 2.17 2.01
C LEU A 122 -10.71 1.42 1.34
N GLY A 123 -11.70 2.14 0.83
CA GLY A 123 -12.77 1.56 0.02
C GLY A 123 -12.29 1.11 -1.36
N SER A 124 -13.11 0.32 -2.07
CA SER A 124 -12.78 -0.22 -3.39
C SER A 124 -12.55 0.85 -4.46
N ASP A 125 -13.21 1.99 -4.33
CA ASP A 125 -13.21 3.06 -5.34
C ASP A 125 -12.16 4.14 -5.07
N ILE A 126 -11.31 3.95 -4.06
CA ILE A 126 -10.29 4.92 -3.69
C ILE A 126 -9.19 4.97 -4.76
N ILE A 127 -8.90 6.20 -5.20
CA ILE A 127 -7.72 6.53 -5.97
C ILE A 127 -6.78 7.27 -5.02
N HIS A 128 -5.54 6.81 -4.91
CA HIS A 128 -4.54 7.46 -4.09
C HIS A 128 -3.15 7.44 -4.71
N SER A 129 -2.31 8.37 -4.31
CA SER A 129 -0.87 8.35 -4.48
C SER A 129 -0.20 8.32 -3.13
N VAL A 130 0.98 7.73 -3.04
CA VAL A 130 1.70 7.56 -1.78
C VAL A 130 3.05 8.26 -1.86
N ILE A 131 3.44 8.88 -0.76
CA ILE A 131 4.73 9.54 -0.59
C ILE A 131 5.33 9.09 0.74
N ASN A 132 6.58 8.65 0.74
CA ASN A 132 7.40 8.63 1.95
C ASN A 132 8.15 9.97 2.04
N PRO A 133 7.72 10.91 2.88
CA PRO A 133 8.33 12.25 2.95
C PRO A 133 9.61 12.28 3.80
N THR A 134 10.01 11.15 4.37
CA THR A 134 11.12 11.05 5.30
C THR A 134 12.43 10.64 4.64
N ASN A 135 13.53 10.82 5.35
CA ASN A 135 14.85 10.36 4.93
C ASN A 135 15.18 8.92 5.41
N LYS A 136 14.18 8.17 5.85
CA LYS A 136 14.27 6.78 6.29
C LYS A 136 13.32 5.90 5.51
N PHE A 137 13.53 4.60 5.53
CA PHE A 137 12.54 3.65 5.01
C PHE A 137 11.25 3.73 5.81
N THR A 138 10.13 3.60 5.12
CA THR A 138 8.81 3.40 5.74
C THR A 138 8.34 2.00 5.41
N CYS A 139 7.86 1.28 6.42
CA CYS A 139 7.42 -0.09 6.31
C CYS A 139 5.95 -0.22 6.69
N ALA A 140 5.15 -0.84 5.82
CA ALA A 140 3.73 -1.01 6.01
C ALA A 140 3.25 -2.41 5.60
N LEU A 141 2.27 -2.94 6.34
CA LEU A 141 1.49 -4.11 5.92
C LEU A 141 0.23 -3.63 5.20
N HIS A 142 -0.01 -4.17 4.02
CA HIS A 142 -1.19 -3.91 3.21
C HIS A 142 -1.99 -5.21 3.06
N ILE A 143 -3.29 -5.16 3.36
CA ILE A 143 -4.23 -6.26 3.14
C ILE A 143 -5.25 -5.80 2.10
N TYR A 144 -5.42 -6.54 1.03
CA TYR A 144 -6.33 -6.25 -0.08
C TYR A 144 -7.42 -7.30 -0.16
N GLY A 145 -8.65 -6.89 -0.47
CA GLY A 145 -9.82 -7.77 -0.56
C GLY A 145 -10.01 -8.42 -1.92
N GLY A 146 -9.03 -9.18 -2.35
CA GLY A 146 -8.99 -9.88 -3.61
C GLY A 146 -7.57 -10.24 -4.01
N ASP A 147 -7.41 -10.79 -5.20
CA ASP A 147 -6.08 -11.02 -5.78
C ASP A 147 -5.51 -9.70 -6.32
N PHE A 148 -4.61 -9.10 -5.52
CA PHE A 148 -3.98 -7.83 -5.87
C PHE A 148 -3.17 -7.90 -7.17
N PHE A 149 -2.62 -9.07 -7.51
CA PHE A 149 -1.71 -9.21 -8.65
C PHE A 149 -2.44 -9.41 -9.97
N GLU A 150 -3.63 -10.03 -9.93
CA GLU A 150 -4.47 -10.31 -11.11
C GLU A 150 -5.55 -9.24 -11.35
N ALA A 151 -5.77 -8.34 -10.40
CA ALA A 151 -6.80 -7.32 -10.52
C ALA A 151 -6.49 -6.32 -11.64
N ASP A 152 -7.51 -6.00 -12.41
CA ASP A 152 -7.49 -4.90 -13.37
C ASP A 152 -7.47 -3.56 -12.61
N LYS A 153 -6.42 -2.77 -12.79
CA LYS A 153 -6.16 -1.52 -12.07
C LYS A 153 -5.85 -0.40 -13.03
N SER A 154 -6.16 0.82 -12.61
CA SER A 154 -5.75 2.04 -13.32
C SER A 154 -4.66 2.78 -12.56
N SER A 155 -3.84 3.48 -13.31
CA SER A 155 -2.94 4.52 -12.82
C SER A 155 -3.21 5.82 -13.56
N TRP A 156 -2.68 6.91 -13.04
CA TRP A 156 -2.79 8.23 -13.66
C TRP A 156 -1.41 8.78 -13.91
N GLU A 157 -1.21 9.28 -15.11
CA GLU A 157 0.03 9.91 -15.50
C GLU A 157 0.25 11.18 -14.63
N PRO A 158 1.42 11.31 -13.94
CA PRO A 158 1.62 12.37 -12.93
C PRO A 158 1.49 13.81 -13.46
N ASP A 159 1.87 14.07 -14.71
CA ASP A 159 1.87 15.41 -15.27
C ASP A 159 0.52 15.81 -15.86
N THR A 160 -0.18 14.88 -16.51
CA THR A 160 -1.45 15.14 -17.20
C THR A 160 -2.68 14.78 -16.39
N LEU A 161 -2.51 13.91 -15.39
CA LEU A 161 -3.58 13.29 -14.57
C LEU A 161 -4.62 12.54 -15.43
N GLU A 162 -4.21 12.01 -16.57
CA GLU A 162 -5.02 11.20 -17.45
C GLU A 162 -4.92 9.73 -17.05
N GLU A 163 -6.05 9.02 -17.12
CA GLU A 163 -6.13 7.61 -16.78
C GLU A 163 -5.40 6.74 -17.81
N GLN A 164 -4.67 5.77 -17.32
CA GLN A 164 -4.00 4.74 -18.10
C GLN A 164 -4.09 3.39 -17.40
N GLN A 165 -3.82 2.32 -18.12
CA GLN A 165 -3.67 0.99 -17.54
C GLN A 165 -2.53 1.00 -16.52
N TYR A 166 -2.76 0.38 -15.36
CA TYR A 166 -1.69 0.19 -14.36
C TYR A 166 -0.69 -0.85 -14.87
N GLU A 167 0.55 -0.42 -15.03
CA GLU A 167 1.64 -1.29 -15.44
C GLU A 167 2.52 -1.64 -14.23
N VAL A 168 2.56 -2.93 -13.88
CA VAL A 168 3.40 -3.44 -12.76
C VAL A 168 4.87 -3.06 -12.96
N GLU A 169 5.34 -3.09 -14.21
CA GLU A 169 6.70 -2.74 -14.61
C GLU A 169 7.05 -1.28 -14.28
N GLN A 170 6.10 -0.36 -14.43
CA GLN A 170 6.29 1.05 -14.07
C GLN A 170 6.48 1.22 -12.56
N SER A 171 5.72 0.49 -11.75
CA SER A 171 5.90 0.48 -10.30
C SER A 171 7.27 -0.07 -9.89
N HIS A 172 7.69 -1.19 -10.48
CA HIS A 172 9.02 -1.75 -10.25
C HIS A 172 10.13 -0.76 -10.64
N LYS A 173 9.99 -0.08 -11.76
CA LYS A 173 10.93 0.97 -12.20
C LYS A 173 10.99 2.11 -11.20
N THR A 174 9.84 2.56 -10.68
CA THR A 174 9.79 3.64 -9.67
C THR A 174 10.55 3.26 -8.39
N PHE A 175 10.34 2.03 -7.87
CA PHE A 175 11.12 1.52 -6.74
C PHE A 175 12.62 1.42 -7.04
N HIS A 176 12.98 0.88 -8.21
CA HIS A 176 14.37 0.75 -8.62
C HIS A 176 15.09 2.09 -8.70
N GLU A 177 14.46 3.10 -9.32
CA GLU A 177 15.03 4.45 -9.41
C GLU A 177 15.12 5.13 -8.03
N ALA A 178 14.14 4.91 -7.15
CA ALA A 178 14.17 5.43 -5.79
C ALA A 178 15.33 4.81 -4.99
N ASN A 179 15.53 3.49 -5.09
CA ASN A 179 16.63 2.80 -4.44
C ASN A 179 17.99 3.32 -4.91
N LYS A 180 18.19 3.49 -6.23
CA LYS A 180 19.41 4.10 -6.78
C LYS A 180 19.67 5.51 -6.23
N ARG A 181 18.64 6.34 -6.10
CA ARG A 181 18.76 7.69 -5.53
C ARG A 181 19.12 7.65 -4.04
N ALA A 182 18.65 6.66 -3.30
CA ALA A 182 18.98 6.49 -1.89
C ALA A 182 20.44 6.06 -1.68
N GLU A 183 20.98 5.17 -2.52
CA GLU A 183 22.37 4.70 -2.49
C GLU A 183 23.39 5.83 -2.75
N ILE A 184 23.05 6.81 -3.58
CA ILE A 184 23.94 7.93 -3.91
C ILE A 184 24.07 8.95 -2.75
N LYS A 185 23.18 8.89 -1.76
CA LYS A 185 23.10 9.85 -0.65
C LYS A 185 23.80 9.38 0.64
N VAL A 186 24.41 8.17 0.63
CA VAL A 186 25.11 7.59 1.80
C VAL A 186 26.59 7.96 1.81
#